data_6cfe54105b3c28215821a5db81e2ef5c
#
_entry.id   6cfe54105b3c28215821a5db81e2ef5c
#
_cell.length_a   1.000
_cell.length_b   1.000
_cell.length_c   1.000
_cell.angle_alpha   90.00
_cell.angle_beta   90.00
_cell.angle_gamma   90.00
#
_symmetry.space_group_name_H-M   'P 1'
#
loop_
_entity.id
_entity.type
_entity.pdbx_description
1 polymer ?
#
loop_
_entity_poly.entity_id
_entity_poly.type
_entity_poly.pdbx_seq_one_letter_code
_entity_poly.pdbx_strand_id
1 'polypeptide(L)'
;VMGNAGAPKQNIAEVTNRGIEFELGWKDQVGKDFYYSISANVAYNKNWVSKYKGALVEGWETDPKTGEKVWKTNIGDVSTGSTNRVVEGHMINEYYMMDTYKGIGTYWNADGSPDVNGGPVDGMIRTTNDMAWLRAMMDAGYSFYPQQAIGKQKIWYGEYIYADRNGDGLYGNSYDSAFQNVSTTPKVNFGLQASLAWKGIDFSMNWAGAAGFSIYYYRQASNSTNTIYGYAIPQSLVSDRYFFDPKNPDDPRTNINSKNPRLVNLTSSQSSTTSSLHLYKGDYFKLKNLTLGYTLPENLTQKIKIRKIRVYVSGENLFAITKFPGMDPEMRSVAGYSTMRQYAAGLNITF
;
A
#
# COMPACT_ATOMS: atom_id res chain seq x y z
N VAL A 1 26.22 -31.37 -17.89
CA VAL A 1 26.76 -30.11 -17.31
C VAL A 1 26.91 -29.12 -18.45
N MET A 2 26.12 -28.07 -18.47
CA MET A 2 26.07 -27.11 -19.58
C MET A 2 27.12 -25.98 -19.50
N GLY A 3 28.22 -26.17 -18.75
CA GLY A 3 29.25 -25.13 -18.63
C GLY A 3 28.70 -23.77 -18.15
N ASN A 4 29.31 -22.66 -18.54
CA ASN A 4 28.88 -21.28 -18.23
C ASN A 4 27.79 -20.72 -19.16
N ALA A 5 27.13 -21.53 -19.99
CA ALA A 5 26.03 -21.08 -20.84
C ALA A 5 24.78 -20.85 -19.98
N GLY A 6 24.23 -19.65 -20.03
CA GLY A 6 22.94 -19.35 -19.38
C GLY A 6 21.83 -20.22 -19.99
N ALA A 7 20.86 -20.59 -19.17
CA ALA A 7 19.68 -21.33 -19.64
C ALA A 7 18.99 -20.58 -20.79
N PRO A 8 18.55 -21.28 -21.86
CA PRO A 8 17.87 -20.64 -22.98
C PRO A 8 16.55 -20.01 -22.48
N LYS A 9 16.22 -18.84 -23.03
CA LYS A 9 14.93 -18.19 -22.76
C LYS A 9 13.80 -19.04 -23.38
N GLN A 10 12.79 -19.32 -22.58
CA GLN A 10 11.59 -20.06 -23.01
C GLN A 10 10.32 -19.29 -22.69
N ASN A 11 9.30 -19.45 -23.50
CA ASN A 11 7.96 -18.91 -23.22
C ASN A 11 7.24 -19.88 -22.29
N ILE A 12 7.28 -19.59 -20.98
CA ILE A 12 6.74 -20.47 -19.94
C ILE A 12 5.47 -19.91 -19.28
N ALA A 13 5.08 -18.69 -19.59
CA ALA A 13 3.94 -18.01 -18.96
C ALA A 13 3.15 -17.21 -19.99
N GLU A 14 1.85 -17.12 -19.75
CA GLU A 14 0.91 -16.26 -20.48
C GLU A 14 0.21 -15.34 -19.48
N VAL A 15 0.10 -14.06 -19.84
CA VAL A 15 -0.63 -13.06 -19.05
C VAL A 15 -1.69 -12.44 -19.95
N THR A 16 -2.93 -12.47 -19.48
CA THR A 16 -4.04 -11.83 -20.16
C THR A 16 -4.34 -10.48 -19.52
N ASN A 17 -4.44 -9.44 -20.36
CA ASN A 17 -4.90 -8.13 -19.97
C ASN A 17 -6.21 -7.82 -20.69
N ARG A 18 -7.21 -7.34 -19.93
CA ARG A 18 -8.48 -6.83 -20.49
C ARG A 18 -8.81 -5.52 -19.84
N GLY A 19 -9.23 -4.56 -20.64
CA GLY A 19 -9.52 -3.22 -20.14
C GLY A 19 -10.53 -2.49 -20.99
N ILE A 20 -10.97 -1.37 -20.48
CA ILE A 20 -11.80 -0.39 -21.15
C ILE A 20 -11.20 0.99 -20.91
N GLU A 21 -11.17 1.80 -21.94
CA GLU A 21 -10.70 3.18 -21.90
C GLU A 21 -11.82 4.12 -22.34
N PHE A 22 -11.91 5.23 -21.65
CA PHE A 22 -12.87 6.28 -21.97
C PHE A 22 -12.16 7.63 -21.92
N GLU A 23 -12.39 8.44 -22.94
CA GLU A 23 -11.90 9.80 -23.02
C GLU A 23 -13.05 10.76 -23.40
N LEU A 24 -13.12 11.88 -22.69
CA LEU A 24 -14.08 12.94 -22.96
C LEU A 24 -13.36 14.29 -22.98
N GLY A 25 -13.57 15.05 -24.04
CA GLY A 25 -13.02 16.38 -24.19
C GLY A 25 -14.11 17.39 -24.58
N TRP A 26 -14.02 18.57 -24.00
CA TRP A 26 -14.86 19.70 -24.33
C TRP A 26 -13.99 20.93 -24.50
N LYS A 27 -14.22 21.68 -25.57
CA LYS A 27 -13.60 22.99 -25.82
C LYS A 27 -14.65 23.94 -26.35
N ASP A 28 -14.61 25.16 -25.88
CA ASP A 28 -15.58 26.19 -26.31
C ASP A 28 -14.99 27.61 -26.15
N GLN A 29 -15.70 28.58 -26.71
CA GLN A 29 -15.40 29.98 -26.63
C GLN A 29 -16.63 30.76 -26.18
N VAL A 30 -16.49 31.54 -25.12
CA VAL A 30 -17.53 32.42 -24.61
C VAL A 30 -17.18 33.87 -24.94
N GLY A 31 -18.04 34.49 -25.76
CA GLY A 31 -17.75 35.79 -26.30
C GLY A 31 -16.55 35.80 -27.27
N LYS A 32 -15.80 36.93 -27.28
CA LYS A 32 -14.64 37.09 -28.20
C LYS A 32 -13.31 36.72 -27.57
N ASP A 33 -13.22 36.74 -26.24
CA ASP A 33 -11.92 36.75 -25.55
C ASP A 33 -11.68 35.55 -24.62
N PHE A 34 -12.75 34.80 -24.27
CA PHE A 34 -12.61 33.70 -23.33
C PHE A 34 -12.67 32.34 -24.03
N TYR A 35 -11.57 31.60 -23.99
CA TYR A 35 -11.44 30.24 -24.52
C TYR A 35 -11.16 29.28 -23.37
N TYR A 36 -11.79 28.10 -23.39
CA TYR A 36 -11.46 27.05 -22.44
C TYR A 36 -11.52 25.68 -23.07
N SER A 37 -10.73 24.77 -22.49
CA SER A 37 -10.82 23.34 -22.80
C SER A 37 -10.66 22.51 -21.54
N ILE A 38 -11.42 21.44 -21.45
CA ILE A 38 -11.31 20.41 -20.43
C ILE A 38 -11.30 19.07 -21.14
N SER A 39 -10.37 18.18 -20.76
CA SER A 39 -10.42 16.78 -21.16
C SER A 39 -10.12 15.89 -19.98
N ALA A 40 -10.80 14.75 -19.91
CA ALA A 40 -10.62 13.74 -18.90
C ALA A 40 -10.54 12.37 -19.57
N ASN A 41 -9.68 11.51 -19.06
CA ASN A 41 -9.57 10.13 -19.47
C ASN A 41 -9.59 9.21 -18.27
N VAL A 42 -10.08 8.01 -18.45
CA VAL A 42 -9.99 6.91 -17.48
C VAL A 42 -9.79 5.60 -18.23
N ALA A 43 -8.84 4.82 -17.75
CA ALA A 43 -8.55 3.47 -18.24
C ALA A 43 -8.67 2.49 -17.08
N TYR A 44 -9.51 1.46 -17.23
CA TYR A 44 -9.58 0.33 -16.32
C TYR A 44 -8.93 -0.87 -16.97
N ASN A 45 -8.03 -1.53 -16.26
CA ASN A 45 -7.34 -2.72 -16.72
C ASN A 45 -7.34 -3.81 -15.65
N LYS A 46 -7.70 -5.02 -16.06
CA LYS A 46 -7.57 -6.24 -15.26
C LYS A 46 -6.57 -7.16 -15.93
N ASN A 47 -5.56 -7.58 -15.19
CA ASN A 47 -4.61 -8.58 -15.63
C ASN A 47 -4.71 -9.85 -14.79
N TRP A 48 -4.33 -10.98 -15.38
CA TRP A 48 -4.14 -12.23 -14.65
C TRP A 48 -3.20 -13.15 -15.43
N VAL A 49 -2.53 -14.03 -14.71
CA VAL A 49 -1.69 -15.08 -15.28
C VAL A 49 -2.61 -16.17 -15.79
N SER A 50 -2.74 -16.29 -17.10
CA SER A 50 -3.63 -17.27 -17.74
C SER A 50 -2.99 -18.65 -17.87
N LYS A 51 -1.65 -18.71 -17.87
CA LYS A 51 -0.89 -19.97 -17.87
C LYS A 51 0.48 -19.76 -17.23
N TYR A 52 0.85 -20.68 -16.37
CA TYR A 52 2.19 -20.70 -15.75
C TYR A 52 2.57 -22.16 -15.39
N LYS A 53 3.00 -22.43 -14.19
CA LYS A 53 3.42 -23.75 -13.69
C LYS A 53 2.25 -24.64 -13.23
N GLY A 54 1.04 -24.15 -13.27
CA GLY A 54 -0.18 -24.78 -12.78
C GLY A 54 -0.91 -23.95 -11.74
N ALA A 55 -2.15 -24.33 -11.45
CA ALA A 55 -3.00 -23.67 -10.46
C ALA A 55 -2.55 -24.00 -9.03
N LEU A 56 -2.82 -23.08 -8.10
CA LEU A 56 -2.65 -23.32 -6.67
C LEU A 56 -3.70 -24.37 -6.23
N VAL A 57 -3.21 -25.38 -5.52
CA VAL A 57 -4.02 -26.38 -4.85
C VAL A 57 -3.57 -26.45 -3.40
N GLU A 58 -4.49 -26.20 -2.48
CA GLU A 58 -4.23 -26.29 -1.05
C GLU A 58 -5.46 -26.82 -0.31
N GLY A 59 -5.22 -27.51 0.79
CA GLY A 59 -6.29 -28.09 1.60
C GLY A 59 -5.81 -29.14 2.59
N TRP A 60 -6.75 -29.58 3.41
CA TRP A 60 -6.54 -30.67 4.36
C TRP A 60 -6.56 -32.02 3.65
N GLU A 61 -5.52 -32.81 3.85
CA GLU A 61 -5.42 -34.20 3.40
C GLU A 61 -5.13 -35.13 4.58
N THR A 62 -5.59 -36.38 4.49
CA THR A 62 -5.20 -37.39 5.46
C THR A 62 -3.87 -38.03 5.03
N ASP A 63 -2.86 -37.97 5.88
CA ASP A 63 -1.61 -38.66 5.62
C ASP A 63 -1.84 -40.18 5.63
N PRO A 64 -1.59 -40.87 4.51
CA PRO A 64 -1.84 -42.32 4.41
C PRO A 64 -0.99 -43.17 5.32
N LYS A 65 0.09 -42.64 5.88
CA LYS A 65 0.99 -43.37 6.78
C LYS A 65 0.63 -43.22 8.25
N THR A 66 0.23 -42.00 8.64
CA THR A 66 -0.08 -41.67 10.04
C THR A 66 -1.56 -41.65 10.33
N GLY A 67 -2.42 -41.48 9.33
CA GLY A 67 -3.86 -41.26 9.49
C GLY A 67 -4.22 -39.85 9.99
N GLU A 68 -3.25 -38.99 10.20
CA GLU A 68 -3.45 -37.63 10.66
C GLU A 68 -3.85 -36.67 9.53
N LYS A 69 -4.66 -35.66 9.86
CA LYS A 69 -4.95 -34.58 8.91
C LYS A 69 -3.77 -33.61 8.87
N VAL A 70 -3.24 -33.37 7.67
CA VAL A 70 -2.15 -32.42 7.42
C VAL A 70 -2.58 -31.43 6.36
N TRP A 71 -2.23 -30.16 6.56
CA TRP A 71 -2.43 -29.15 5.54
C TRP A 71 -1.35 -29.28 4.46
N LYS A 72 -1.79 -29.36 3.21
CA LYS A 72 -0.87 -29.41 2.06
C LYS A 72 -1.11 -28.23 1.13
N THR A 73 -0.05 -27.76 0.53
CA THR A 73 -0.10 -26.72 -0.51
C THR A 73 1.03 -26.95 -1.52
N ASN A 74 0.75 -26.72 -2.80
CA ASN A 74 1.74 -26.77 -3.87
C ASN A 74 2.31 -25.38 -4.21
N ILE A 75 2.07 -24.36 -3.38
CA ILE A 75 2.47 -22.96 -3.65
C ILE A 75 3.94 -22.81 -4.00
N GLY A 76 4.81 -23.62 -3.42
CA GLY A 76 6.25 -23.65 -3.71
C GLY A 76 6.58 -24.09 -5.12
N ASP A 77 5.80 -24.99 -5.70
CA ASP A 77 6.04 -25.58 -7.02
C ASP A 77 5.44 -24.72 -8.14
N VAL A 78 4.22 -24.21 -7.91
CA VAL A 78 3.44 -23.51 -8.94
C VAL A 78 3.65 -22.00 -8.95
N SER A 79 4.36 -21.44 -7.95
CA SER A 79 4.59 -20.00 -7.86
C SER A 79 6.04 -19.59 -8.04
N THR A 80 6.24 -18.31 -8.33
CA THR A 80 7.52 -17.61 -8.16
C THR A 80 7.29 -16.29 -7.43
N GLY A 81 8.38 -15.80 -6.80
CA GLY A 81 8.32 -14.62 -5.95
C GLY A 81 8.16 -14.98 -4.47
N SER A 82 8.04 -13.98 -3.63
CA SER A 82 7.88 -14.13 -2.18
C SER A 82 6.63 -13.39 -1.70
N THR A 83 6.76 -12.12 -1.35
CA THR A 83 5.65 -11.23 -0.94
C THR A 83 4.71 -10.91 -2.12
N ASN A 84 5.27 -10.76 -3.32
CA ASN A 84 4.52 -10.66 -4.57
C ASN A 84 4.73 -11.96 -5.35
N ARG A 85 3.64 -12.61 -5.75
CA ARG A 85 3.72 -13.90 -6.41
C ARG A 85 3.12 -13.88 -7.81
N VAL A 86 3.64 -14.78 -8.64
CA VAL A 86 3.11 -15.11 -9.96
C VAL A 86 2.59 -16.54 -9.88
N VAL A 87 1.29 -16.71 -10.01
CA VAL A 87 0.57 -17.99 -9.96
C VAL A 87 -0.57 -17.95 -10.98
N GLU A 88 -0.84 -19.06 -11.61
CA GLU A 88 -1.95 -19.20 -12.56
C GLU A 88 -3.30 -18.87 -11.91
N GLY A 89 -4.14 -18.13 -12.62
CA GLY A 89 -5.45 -17.65 -12.13
C GLY A 89 -5.40 -16.37 -11.30
N HIS A 90 -4.24 -15.94 -10.84
CA HIS A 90 -4.03 -14.75 -10.01
C HIS A 90 -3.53 -13.54 -10.81
N MET A 91 -3.66 -12.33 -10.24
CA MET A 91 -3.04 -11.14 -10.84
C MET A 91 -1.52 -11.30 -10.87
N ILE A 92 -0.88 -10.76 -11.90
CA ILE A 92 0.58 -10.72 -11.93
C ILE A 92 1.11 -9.93 -10.74
N ASN A 93 2.10 -10.49 -10.03
CA ASN A 93 2.68 -9.90 -8.82
C ASN A 93 1.63 -9.56 -7.74
N GLU A 94 0.62 -10.39 -7.60
CA GLU A 94 -0.34 -10.29 -6.50
C GLU A 94 0.36 -10.50 -5.16
N TYR A 95 -0.03 -9.71 -4.17
CA TYR A 95 0.49 -9.88 -2.81
C TYR A 95 -0.01 -11.19 -2.20
N TYR A 96 0.93 -11.95 -1.64
CA TYR A 96 0.70 -13.19 -0.91
C TYR A 96 1.32 -13.08 0.47
N MET A 97 0.50 -12.91 1.49
CA MET A 97 0.96 -12.64 2.86
C MET A 97 -0.11 -12.96 3.89
N MET A 98 0.27 -12.92 5.15
CA MET A 98 -0.64 -13.12 6.27
C MET A 98 -1.60 -11.95 6.42
N ASP A 99 -2.82 -12.25 6.87
CA ASP A 99 -3.76 -11.23 7.33
C ASP A 99 -3.63 -11.00 8.83
N THR A 100 -3.85 -9.75 9.29
CA THR A 100 -4.04 -9.51 10.71
C THR A 100 -5.31 -10.21 11.19
N TYR A 101 -5.28 -10.71 12.41
CA TYR A 101 -6.45 -11.29 13.05
C TYR A 101 -7.60 -10.27 13.15
N LYS A 102 -8.82 -10.76 13.05
CA LYS A 102 -10.04 -9.93 13.18
C LYS A 102 -11.04 -10.64 14.06
N GLY A 103 -10.98 -10.35 15.35
CA GLY A 103 -11.97 -10.81 16.31
C GLY A 103 -13.25 -9.98 16.25
N ILE A 104 -14.26 -10.42 16.98
CA ILE A 104 -15.58 -9.76 17.05
C ILE A 104 -15.74 -8.88 18.30
N GLY A 105 -14.71 -8.75 19.13
CA GLY A 105 -14.72 -7.90 20.34
C GLY A 105 -15.37 -8.56 21.57
N THR A 106 -15.87 -9.79 21.46
CA THR A 106 -16.19 -10.66 22.59
C THR A 106 -14.95 -11.47 22.96
N TYR A 107 -14.91 -12.03 24.16
CA TYR A 107 -13.71 -12.75 24.61
C TYR A 107 -14.01 -14.16 25.11
N TRP A 108 -15.23 -14.40 25.59
CA TRP A 108 -15.58 -15.59 26.33
C TRP A 108 -16.88 -16.20 25.81
N ASN A 109 -16.89 -17.50 25.71
CA ASN A 109 -18.11 -18.28 25.53
C ASN A 109 -18.94 -18.31 26.84
N ALA A 110 -20.19 -18.79 26.77
CA ALA A 110 -21.09 -18.89 27.91
C ALA A 110 -20.56 -19.82 29.03
N ASP A 111 -19.69 -20.78 28.66
CA ASP A 111 -19.06 -21.72 29.59
C ASP A 111 -17.74 -21.17 30.21
N GLY A 112 -17.36 -19.94 29.86
CA GLY A 112 -16.13 -19.30 30.33
C GLY A 112 -14.87 -19.69 29.56
N SER A 113 -14.97 -20.52 28.55
CA SER A 113 -13.85 -20.80 27.65
C SER A 113 -13.56 -19.61 26.69
N PRO A 114 -12.33 -19.46 26.17
CA PRO A 114 -12.05 -18.40 25.22
C PRO A 114 -12.82 -18.62 23.91
N ASP A 115 -13.47 -17.56 23.41
CA ASP A 115 -14.11 -17.57 22.11
C ASP A 115 -13.03 -17.49 21.02
N VAL A 116 -12.91 -18.51 20.19
CA VAL A 116 -11.92 -18.60 19.12
C VAL A 116 -12.12 -17.54 18.01
N ASN A 117 -13.35 -17.03 17.88
CA ASN A 117 -13.68 -15.93 16.97
C ASN A 117 -13.68 -14.58 17.67
N GLY A 118 -13.47 -14.58 18.99
CA GLY A 118 -13.44 -13.41 19.86
C GLY A 118 -12.17 -12.59 19.73
N GLY A 119 -11.82 -11.88 20.82
CA GLY A 119 -10.58 -11.11 20.88
C GLY A 119 -10.62 -9.78 20.11
N PRO A 120 -9.43 -9.19 19.82
CA PRO A 120 -9.31 -7.84 19.28
C PRO A 120 -9.86 -7.72 17.85
N VAL A 121 -10.68 -6.68 17.61
CA VAL A 121 -11.36 -6.47 16.32
C VAL A 121 -10.43 -6.13 15.16
N ASP A 122 -9.22 -5.66 15.44
CA ASP A 122 -8.22 -5.30 14.42
C ASP A 122 -6.91 -6.11 14.54
N GLY A 123 -6.90 -7.08 15.46
CA GLY A 123 -5.76 -7.96 15.69
C GLY A 123 -4.67 -7.38 16.61
N MET A 124 -4.78 -6.13 17.08
CA MET A 124 -3.82 -5.55 18.03
C MET A 124 -4.24 -5.86 19.47
N ILE A 125 -3.32 -6.36 20.28
CA ILE A 125 -3.52 -6.56 21.72
C ILE A 125 -3.46 -5.20 22.42
N ARG A 126 -4.62 -4.58 22.67
CA ARG A 126 -4.74 -3.20 23.16
C ARG A 126 -5.00 -3.11 24.65
N THR A 127 -5.81 -4.03 25.16
CA THR A 127 -6.37 -3.94 26.50
C THR A 127 -5.98 -5.14 27.35
N THR A 128 -6.25 -5.04 28.65
CA THR A 128 -6.10 -6.17 29.57
C THR A 128 -7.03 -7.34 29.21
N ASN A 129 -8.20 -7.06 28.62
CA ASN A 129 -9.13 -8.10 28.17
C ASN A 129 -8.56 -8.84 26.95
N ASP A 130 -7.97 -8.12 25.97
CA ASP A 130 -7.29 -8.76 24.83
C ASP A 130 -6.16 -9.67 25.31
N MET A 131 -5.39 -9.21 26.29
CA MET A 131 -4.28 -9.99 26.84
C MET A 131 -4.76 -11.20 27.65
N ALA A 132 -5.87 -11.08 28.38
CA ALA A 132 -6.46 -12.19 29.12
C ALA A 132 -7.00 -13.25 28.16
N TRP A 133 -7.69 -12.83 27.10
CA TRP A 133 -8.14 -13.72 26.03
C TRP A 133 -6.97 -14.43 25.33
N LEU A 134 -5.93 -13.69 24.93
CA LEU A 134 -4.75 -14.27 24.29
C LEU A 134 -4.10 -15.35 25.18
N ARG A 135 -4.00 -15.09 26.49
CA ARG A 135 -3.47 -16.07 27.46
C ARG A 135 -4.35 -17.32 27.52
N ALA A 136 -5.66 -17.13 27.64
CA ALA A 136 -6.59 -18.26 27.70
C ALA A 136 -6.60 -19.10 26.40
N MET A 137 -6.45 -18.46 25.24
CA MET A 137 -6.26 -19.16 23.96
C MET A 137 -4.99 -20.01 23.99
N MET A 138 -3.87 -19.46 24.46
CA MET A 138 -2.62 -20.23 24.57
C MET A 138 -2.73 -21.39 25.60
N ASP A 139 -3.38 -21.16 26.71
CA ASP A 139 -3.64 -22.20 27.72
C ASP A 139 -4.55 -23.31 27.19
N ALA A 140 -5.44 -22.97 26.24
CA ALA A 140 -6.28 -23.92 25.51
C ALA A 140 -5.55 -24.66 24.36
N GLY A 141 -4.25 -24.40 24.15
CA GLY A 141 -3.41 -25.10 23.18
C GLY A 141 -3.19 -24.39 21.85
N TYR A 142 -3.77 -23.20 21.64
CA TYR A 142 -3.51 -22.39 20.45
C TYR A 142 -2.13 -21.73 20.51
N SER A 143 -1.52 -21.51 19.36
CA SER A 143 -0.21 -20.86 19.26
C SER A 143 -0.25 -19.66 18.32
N PHE A 144 0.49 -18.59 18.68
CA PHE A 144 0.52 -17.34 17.92
C PHE A 144 1.94 -17.05 17.43
N TYR A 145 2.16 -17.10 16.12
CA TYR A 145 3.45 -16.91 15.48
C TYR A 145 3.72 -15.44 15.12
N PRO A 146 5.01 -15.04 15.03
CA PRO A 146 6.22 -15.84 15.23
C PRO A 146 6.66 -15.99 16.69
N GLN A 147 6.14 -15.24 17.63
CA GLN A 147 6.73 -15.15 18.98
C GLN A 147 6.26 -16.22 19.98
N GLN A 148 5.11 -16.84 19.78
CA GLN A 148 4.57 -18.00 20.52
C GLN A 148 4.55 -17.89 22.06
N ALA A 149 4.74 -16.69 22.61
CA ALA A 149 4.75 -16.49 24.07
C ALA A 149 4.36 -15.05 24.42
N ILE A 150 3.83 -14.86 25.62
CA ILE A 150 3.47 -13.57 26.18
C ILE A 150 4.66 -12.99 26.97
N GLY A 151 4.98 -11.73 26.73
CA GLY A 151 6.02 -11.01 27.47
C GLY A 151 6.51 -9.77 26.73
N LYS A 152 7.21 -8.86 27.43
CA LYS A 152 7.69 -7.59 26.85
C LYS A 152 8.65 -7.81 25.67
N GLN A 153 9.33 -8.96 25.61
CA GLN A 153 10.24 -9.35 24.52
C GLN A 153 9.58 -10.31 23.51
N LYS A 154 8.29 -10.55 23.65
CA LYS A 154 7.48 -11.47 22.86
C LYS A 154 6.20 -10.78 22.43
N ILE A 155 5.04 -11.42 22.51
CA ILE A 155 3.74 -10.78 22.28
C ILE A 155 3.38 -9.94 23.52
N TRP A 156 3.14 -8.67 23.31
CA TRP A 156 2.80 -7.73 24.37
C TRP A 156 1.74 -6.74 23.89
N TYR A 157 1.29 -5.88 24.78
CA TYR A 157 0.39 -4.80 24.42
C TYR A 157 0.94 -3.95 23.28
N GLY A 158 0.12 -3.68 22.28
CA GLY A 158 0.48 -2.96 21.05
C GLY A 158 1.14 -3.83 19.97
N GLU A 159 1.18 -5.15 20.13
CA GLU A 159 1.56 -6.09 19.08
C GLU A 159 0.32 -6.61 18.35
N TYR A 160 0.48 -6.88 17.05
CA TYR A 160 -0.54 -7.52 16.24
C TYR A 160 -0.40 -9.03 16.25
N ILE A 161 -1.52 -9.73 16.25
CA ILE A 161 -1.60 -11.17 15.96
C ILE A 161 -2.21 -11.38 14.57
N TYR A 162 -2.00 -12.56 14.00
CA TYR A 162 -2.37 -12.90 12.63
C TYR A 162 -3.48 -13.94 12.62
N ALA A 163 -4.21 -14.04 11.50
CA ALA A 163 -5.29 -14.97 11.34
C ALA A 163 -4.77 -16.42 11.23
N ASP A 164 -5.54 -17.36 11.71
CA ASP A 164 -5.44 -18.78 11.38
C ASP A 164 -6.41 -19.04 10.22
N ARG A 165 -5.87 -19.22 9.01
CA ARG A 165 -6.68 -19.37 7.80
C ARG A 165 -7.02 -20.81 7.48
N ASN A 166 -6.17 -21.73 7.84
CA ASN A 166 -6.36 -23.15 7.59
C ASN A 166 -7.06 -23.87 8.75
N GLY A 167 -7.20 -23.24 9.92
CA GLY A 167 -7.89 -23.78 11.09
C GLY A 167 -7.06 -24.84 11.82
N ASP A 168 -5.70 -24.74 11.77
CA ASP A 168 -4.82 -25.68 12.47
C ASP A 168 -4.53 -25.29 13.93
N GLY A 169 -5.05 -24.15 14.39
CA GLY A 169 -4.79 -23.61 15.72
C GLY A 169 -3.45 -22.89 15.88
N LEU A 170 -2.71 -22.71 14.78
CA LEU A 170 -1.39 -22.08 14.76
C LEU A 170 -1.46 -20.71 14.05
N TYR A 171 -1.98 -19.72 14.72
CA TYR A 171 -2.23 -18.37 14.21
C TYR A 171 -0.97 -17.68 13.67
N GLY A 172 -0.93 -17.35 12.39
CA GLY A 172 0.17 -16.63 11.76
C GLY A 172 1.38 -17.50 11.41
N ASN A 173 1.19 -18.78 11.18
CA ASN A 173 2.21 -19.66 10.62
C ASN A 173 2.34 -19.47 9.09
N SER A 174 3.26 -20.18 8.44
CA SER A 174 3.51 -20.02 6.99
C SER A 174 2.33 -20.43 6.10
N TYR A 175 1.41 -21.27 6.61
CA TYR A 175 0.24 -21.75 5.89
C TYR A 175 -0.95 -20.76 5.94
N ASP A 176 -0.86 -19.71 6.77
CA ASP A 176 -1.88 -18.68 6.90
C ASP A 176 -1.75 -17.54 5.90
N SER A 177 -0.75 -17.59 5.03
CA SER A 177 -0.60 -16.63 3.95
C SER A 177 -1.66 -16.83 2.87
N ALA A 178 -2.16 -15.73 2.31
CA ALA A 178 -3.14 -15.75 1.24
C ALA A 178 -2.94 -14.63 0.23
N PHE A 179 -3.53 -14.80 -0.93
CA PHE A 179 -3.62 -13.76 -1.95
C PHE A 179 -4.54 -12.62 -1.51
N GLN A 180 -4.07 -11.38 -1.66
CA GLN A 180 -4.73 -10.18 -1.16
C GLN A 180 -5.66 -9.51 -2.19
N ASN A 181 -5.88 -10.09 -3.36
CA ASN A 181 -6.64 -9.52 -4.48
C ASN A 181 -6.14 -8.13 -4.94
N VAL A 182 -4.89 -7.81 -4.66
CA VAL A 182 -4.26 -6.55 -5.01
C VAL A 182 -2.77 -6.75 -5.31
N SER A 183 -2.26 -5.95 -6.23
CA SER A 183 -0.84 -5.93 -6.62
C SER A 183 -0.29 -4.50 -6.59
N THR A 184 0.96 -4.34 -6.96
CA THR A 184 1.58 -3.03 -7.18
C THR A 184 1.13 -2.34 -8.46
N THR A 185 0.39 -3.04 -9.34
CA THR A 185 -0.08 -2.51 -10.61
C THR A 185 -1.45 -1.87 -10.44
N PRO A 186 -1.62 -0.59 -10.78
CA PRO A 186 -2.92 0.06 -10.74
C PRO A 186 -3.93 -0.62 -11.66
N LYS A 187 -5.16 -0.78 -11.16
CA LYS A 187 -6.30 -1.23 -11.98
C LYS A 187 -6.92 -0.08 -12.76
N VAL A 188 -6.83 1.14 -12.24
CA VAL A 188 -7.40 2.35 -12.85
C VAL A 188 -6.30 3.38 -12.99
N ASN A 189 -6.17 3.95 -14.19
CA ASN A 189 -5.39 5.15 -14.46
C ASN A 189 -6.33 6.22 -14.99
N PHE A 190 -6.16 7.46 -14.56
CA PHE A 190 -7.03 8.56 -14.97
C PHE A 190 -6.26 9.87 -15.03
N GLY A 191 -6.73 10.77 -15.88
CA GLY A 191 -6.14 12.08 -16.07
C GLY A 191 -7.19 13.15 -16.27
N LEU A 192 -6.80 14.37 -15.94
CA LEU A 192 -7.60 15.58 -16.18
C LEU A 192 -6.68 16.67 -16.70
N GLN A 193 -7.06 17.27 -17.82
CA GLN A 193 -6.39 18.43 -18.38
C GLN A 193 -7.40 19.57 -18.46
N ALA A 194 -6.99 20.78 -18.08
CA ALA A 194 -7.78 21.96 -18.26
C ALA A 194 -6.89 23.12 -18.74
N SER A 195 -7.41 23.91 -19.65
CA SER A 195 -6.77 25.15 -20.06
C SER A 195 -7.81 26.24 -20.28
N LEU A 196 -7.40 27.48 -20.06
CA LEU A 196 -8.19 28.66 -20.36
C LEU A 196 -7.30 29.79 -20.87
N ALA A 197 -7.87 30.64 -21.68
CA ALA A 197 -7.25 31.86 -22.15
C ALA A 197 -8.27 32.99 -22.12
N TRP A 198 -7.89 34.16 -21.56
CA TRP A 198 -8.74 35.32 -21.43
C TRP A 198 -7.91 36.62 -21.42
N LYS A 199 -8.13 37.43 -22.41
CA LYS A 199 -7.52 38.80 -22.53
C LYS A 199 -6.01 38.82 -22.24
N GLY A 200 -5.29 37.90 -22.86
CA GLY A 200 -3.83 37.74 -22.70
C GLY A 200 -3.39 36.88 -21.53
N ILE A 201 -4.25 36.58 -20.58
CA ILE A 201 -3.97 35.57 -19.53
C ILE A 201 -4.18 34.18 -20.12
N ASP A 202 -3.26 33.27 -19.87
CA ASP A 202 -3.40 31.85 -20.17
C ASP A 202 -3.10 31.02 -18.93
N PHE A 203 -3.91 29.99 -18.73
CA PHE A 203 -3.78 29.06 -17.63
C PHE A 203 -3.89 27.63 -18.16
N SER A 204 -3.06 26.73 -17.67
CA SER A 204 -3.17 25.33 -17.97
C SER A 204 -2.79 24.47 -16.76
N MET A 205 -3.48 23.36 -16.60
CA MET A 205 -3.15 22.37 -15.58
C MET A 205 -3.31 20.96 -16.14
N ASN A 206 -2.48 20.05 -15.60
CA ASN A 206 -2.50 18.65 -15.94
C ASN A 206 -2.42 17.80 -14.67
N TRP A 207 -3.38 16.92 -14.52
CA TRP A 207 -3.49 16.00 -13.41
C TRP A 207 -3.37 14.56 -13.89
N ALA A 208 -2.71 13.72 -13.10
CA ALA A 208 -2.65 12.29 -13.32
C ALA A 208 -2.93 11.54 -12.02
N GLY A 209 -3.65 10.46 -12.14
CA GLY A 209 -3.99 9.62 -10.99
C GLY A 209 -3.96 8.13 -11.32
N ALA A 210 -3.81 7.35 -10.28
CA ALA A 210 -3.92 5.91 -10.35
C ALA A 210 -4.62 5.37 -9.10
N ALA A 211 -5.37 4.28 -9.25
CA ALA A 211 -6.12 3.68 -8.16
C ALA A 211 -6.22 2.15 -8.33
N GLY A 212 -6.64 1.47 -7.25
CA GLY A 212 -6.84 0.03 -7.23
C GLY A 212 -5.54 -0.76 -7.17
N PHE A 213 -4.54 -0.24 -6.48
CA PHE A 213 -3.28 -0.91 -6.18
C PHE A 213 -2.85 -0.65 -4.73
N SER A 214 -1.90 -1.44 -4.26
CA SER A 214 -1.35 -1.26 -2.92
C SER A 214 0.18 -1.26 -2.95
N ILE A 215 0.75 -0.62 -1.93
CA ILE A 215 2.18 -0.53 -1.72
C ILE A 215 2.50 -1.18 -0.39
N TYR A 216 3.40 -2.15 -0.39
CA TYR A 216 3.94 -2.72 0.83
C TYR A 216 4.91 -1.72 1.46
N TYR A 217 4.49 -1.09 2.57
CA TYR A 217 5.25 -0.03 3.24
C TYR A 217 5.64 -0.46 4.64
N TYR A 218 6.58 -1.39 4.71
CA TYR A 218 7.05 -2.00 5.95
C TYR A 218 7.62 -1.01 6.96
N ARG A 219 8.35 0.01 6.51
CA ARG A 219 9.04 0.98 7.40
C ARG A 219 8.10 1.81 8.28
N GLN A 220 6.84 1.92 7.90
CA GLN A 220 5.86 2.68 8.70
C GLN A 220 5.48 1.96 9.99
N ALA A 221 5.40 0.65 9.97
CA ALA A 221 4.80 -0.11 11.05
C ALA A 221 5.79 -0.92 11.90
N SER A 222 7.05 -1.06 11.45
CA SER A 222 8.05 -1.86 12.14
C SER A 222 9.37 -1.11 12.25
N ASN A 223 9.73 -0.75 13.47
CA ASN A 223 10.96 -0.04 13.76
C ASN A 223 11.90 -0.75 14.73
N SER A 224 11.67 -2.02 15.00
CA SER A 224 12.56 -2.78 15.86
C SER A 224 14.02 -2.64 15.42
N THR A 225 14.31 -2.86 14.14
CA THR A 225 15.65 -2.71 13.56
C THR A 225 16.16 -1.27 13.67
N ASN A 226 15.33 -0.27 13.35
CA ASN A 226 15.72 1.14 13.44
C ASN A 226 16.03 1.54 14.87
N THR A 227 15.25 1.08 15.84
CA THR A 227 15.46 1.36 17.26
C THR A 227 16.77 0.75 17.77
N ILE A 228 17.09 -0.48 17.38
CA ILE A 228 18.30 -1.20 17.78
C ILE A 228 19.55 -0.53 17.19
N TYR A 229 19.51 -0.18 15.90
CA TYR A 229 20.66 0.38 15.19
C TYR A 229 20.73 1.91 15.23
N GLY A 230 19.84 2.58 15.95
CA GLY A 230 19.82 4.04 16.08
C GLY A 230 19.44 4.78 14.79
N TYR A 231 18.76 4.12 13.87
CA TYR A 231 18.27 4.78 12.65
C TYR A 231 17.11 5.73 12.94
N ALA A 232 16.93 6.69 12.07
CA ALA A 232 15.82 7.64 12.17
C ALA A 232 14.45 6.93 12.11
N ILE A 233 13.56 7.33 13.01
CA ILE A 233 12.17 6.86 13.08
C ILE A 233 11.27 7.95 12.50
N PRO A 234 10.31 7.62 11.62
CA PRO A 234 9.38 8.62 11.10
C PRO A 234 8.63 9.35 12.20
N GLN A 235 8.48 10.66 12.07
CA GLN A 235 7.77 11.50 13.06
C GLN A 235 6.31 11.00 13.27
N SER A 236 5.65 10.56 12.22
CA SER A 236 4.29 9.99 12.30
C SER A 236 4.18 8.80 13.24
N LEU A 237 5.25 7.98 13.30
CA LEU A 237 5.30 6.83 14.20
C LEU A 237 5.63 7.24 15.64
N VAL A 238 6.50 8.23 15.81
CA VAL A 238 6.85 8.75 17.15
C VAL A 238 5.64 9.42 17.80
N SER A 239 4.88 10.21 17.03
CA SER A 239 3.74 10.98 17.54
C SER A 239 2.47 10.14 17.73
N ASP A 240 2.32 9.05 16.99
CA ASP A 240 1.14 8.19 17.02
C ASP A 240 1.53 6.71 17.09
N ARG A 241 2.29 6.33 18.11
CA ARG A 241 2.55 4.92 18.44
C ARG A 241 1.64 4.44 19.55
N TYR A 242 1.37 3.16 19.55
CA TYR A 242 0.73 2.53 20.70
C TYR A 242 1.64 2.61 21.94
N PHE A 243 1.07 3.01 23.06
CA PHE A 243 1.71 2.96 24.37
C PHE A 243 0.67 2.63 25.47
N PHE A 244 0.97 1.63 26.27
CA PHE A 244 0.18 1.27 27.45
C PHE A 244 1.08 0.55 28.47
N ASP A 245 1.06 1.03 29.70
CA ASP A 245 1.68 0.34 30.84
C ASP A 245 0.57 -0.20 31.77
N PRO A 246 0.37 -1.53 31.85
CA PRO A 246 -0.67 -2.11 32.71
C PRO A 246 -0.45 -1.86 34.21
N LYS A 247 0.76 -1.45 34.62
CA LYS A 247 1.08 -1.06 36.01
C LYS A 247 0.77 0.42 36.31
N ASN A 248 0.70 1.23 35.26
CA ASN A 248 0.37 2.66 35.34
C ASN A 248 -0.54 3.04 34.16
N PRO A 249 -1.81 2.62 34.16
CA PRO A 249 -2.73 2.86 33.04
C PRO A 249 -3.03 4.34 32.78
N ASP A 250 -2.86 5.20 33.80
CA ASP A 250 -3.07 6.64 33.73
C ASP A 250 -1.82 7.42 33.29
N ASP A 251 -0.77 6.74 32.80
CA ASP A 251 0.40 7.40 32.22
C ASP A 251 -0.04 8.37 31.11
N PRO A 252 0.40 9.64 31.13
CA PRO A 252 0.00 10.65 30.14
C PRO A 252 0.42 10.29 28.69
N ARG A 253 1.31 9.33 28.52
CA ARG A 253 1.71 8.79 27.21
C ARG A 253 0.79 7.69 26.71
N THR A 254 -0.19 7.24 27.50
CA THR A 254 -1.13 6.17 27.14
C THR A 254 -1.86 6.51 25.84
N ASN A 255 -1.70 5.66 24.84
CA ASN A 255 -2.33 5.78 23.52
C ASN A 255 -2.73 4.39 23.00
N ILE A 256 -3.87 3.91 23.48
CA ILE A 256 -4.41 2.60 23.11
C ILE A 256 -5.15 2.61 21.76
N ASN A 257 -5.46 3.78 21.22
CA ASN A 257 -6.22 3.94 19.98
C ASN A 257 -5.34 4.03 18.71
N SER A 258 -4.02 4.09 18.89
CA SER A 258 -3.09 4.11 17.75
C SER A 258 -3.27 2.86 16.88
N LYS A 259 -3.11 3.05 15.57
CA LYS A 259 -2.98 1.96 14.57
C LYS A 259 -1.53 1.50 14.38
N ASN A 260 -0.59 2.30 14.85
CA ASN A 260 0.82 1.94 14.81
C ASN A 260 1.15 1.05 16.01
N PRO A 261 1.90 -0.03 15.82
CA PRO A 261 2.32 -0.89 16.92
C PRO A 261 3.22 -0.13 17.92
N ARG A 262 3.45 -0.75 19.05
CA ARG A 262 4.42 -0.26 20.04
C ARG A 262 5.83 -0.20 19.43
N LEU A 263 6.65 0.71 19.89
CA LEU A 263 8.09 0.69 19.60
C LEU A 263 8.78 -0.34 20.49
N VAL A 264 9.59 -1.17 19.88
CA VAL A 264 10.34 -2.23 20.56
C VAL A 264 11.81 -2.18 20.20
N ASN A 265 12.67 -2.57 21.13
CA ASN A 265 14.11 -2.71 20.92
C ASN A 265 14.43 -4.20 20.67
N LEU A 266 13.96 -4.73 19.55
CA LEU A 266 14.12 -6.13 19.13
C LEU A 266 14.48 -6.21 17.66
N THR A 267 15.24 -7.22 17.27
CA THR A 267 15.56 -7.51 15.86
C THR A 267 14.36 -7.97 15.08
N SER A 268 13.40 -8.61 15.76
CA SER A 268 12.11 -8.98 15.20
C SER A 268 11.04 -8.82 16.26
N SER A 269 9.87 -8.34 15.90
CA SER A 269 8.69 -8.27 16.76
C SER A 269 7.54 -9.01 16.11
N GLN A 270 6.49 -9.26 16.88
CA GLN A 270 5.25 -9.84 16.35
C GLN A 270 4.73 -9.00 15.17
N SER A 271 4.71 -7.68 15.32
CA SER A 271 4.23 -6.74 14.30
C SER A 271 5.19 -6.54 13.12
N SER A 272 6.38 -7.16 13.11
CA SER A 272 7.34 -7.08 12.01
C SER A 272 7.12 -8.13 10.91
N THR A 273 6.17 -9.03 11.10
CA THR A 273 5.85 -10.09 10.13
C THR A 273 5.32 -9.52 8.83
N THR A 274 5.72 -10.10 7.70
CA THR A 274 5.18 -9.77 6.38
C THR A 274 3.68 -10.06 6.33
N SER A 275 2.87 -9.02 6.33
CA SER A 275 1.42 -9.14 6.47
C SER A 275 0.69 -7.96 5.85
N SER A 276 -0.63 -8.07 5.76
CA SER A 276 -1.53 -7.00 5.30
C SER A 276 -1.50 -5.75 6.18
N LEU A 277 -0.96 -5.84 7.40
CA LEU A 277 -0.68 -4.69 8.27
C LEU A 277 0.15 -3.61 7.57
N HIS A 278 1.10 -4.02 6.73
CA HIS A 278 2.02 -3.13 6.03
C HIS A 278 1.57 -2.79 4.60
N LEU A 279 0.35 -3.20 4.23
CA LEU A 279 -0.20 -3.02 2.89
C LEU A 279 -1.09 -1.78 2.85
N TYR A 280 -0.60 -0.72 2.28
CA TYR A 280 -1.28 0.56 2.17
C TYR A 280 -1.84 0.78 0.76
N LYS A 281 -3.02 1.40 0.67
CA LYS A 281 -3.55 1.84 -0.62
C LYS A 281 -2.60 2.84 -1.25
N GLY A 282 -2.23 2.60 -2.50
CA GLY A 282 -1.37 3.47 -3.28
C GLY A 282 -2.12 4.52 -4.10
N ASP A 283 -3.44 4.60 -3.97
CA ASP A 283 -4.29 5.50 -4.75
C ASP A 283 -3.85 6.96 -4.61
N TYR A 284 -3.77 7.67 -5.73
CA TYR A 284 -3.41 9.08 -5.74
C TYR A 284 -4.03 9.85 -6.90
N PHE A 285 -4.12 11.17 -6.74
CA PHE A 285 -4.42 12.15 -7.79
C PHE A 285 -3.45 13.31 -7.63
N LYS A 286 -2.58 13.53 -8.61
CA LYS A 286 -1.43 14.42 -8.52
C LYS A 286 -1.49 15.53 -9.55
N LEU A 287 -1.30 16.78 -9.10
CA LEU A 287 -1.10 17.93 -9.99
C LEU A 287 0.32 17.85 -10.56
N LYS A 288 0.40 17.38 -11.81
CA LYS A 288 1.66 17.14 -12.50
C LYS A 288 2.26 18.43 -13.05
N ASN A 289 1.41 19.29 -13.59
CA ASN A 289 1.85 20.55 -14.17
C ASN A 289 0.79 21.63 -13.98
N LEU A 290 1.23 22.83 -13.70
CA LEU A 290 0.43 24.04 -13.65
C LEU A 290 1.21 25.17 -14.30
N THR A 291 0.61 25.91 -15.22
CA THR A 291 1.23 27.07 -15.85
C THR A 291 0.24 28.23 -15.83
N LEU A 292 0.72 29.41 -15.48
CA LEU A 292 0.01 30.68 -15.58
C LEU A 292 0.87 31.64 -16.40
N GLY A 293 0.36 32.11 -17.51
CA GLY A 293 1.02 33.03 -18.40
C GLY A 293 0.24 34.32 -18.62
N TYR A 294 0.95 35.36 -19.00
CA TYR A 294 0.37 36.62 -19.46
C TYR A 294 1.10 37.11 -20.69
N THR A 295 0.34 37.34 -21.76
CA THR A 295 0.81 37.97 -23.00
C THR A 295 0.50 39.46 -22.95
N LEU A 296 1.54 40.26 -23.07
CA LEU A 296 1.39 41.72 -23.07
C LEU A 296 0.58 42.18 -24.30
N PRO A 297 -0.28 43.21 -24.16
CA PRO A 297 -1.00 43.77 -25.27
C PRO A 297 -0.08 44.30 -26.40
N GLU A 298 -0.46 44.06 -27.63
CA GLU A 298 0.33 44.44 -28.83
C GLU A 298 0.66 45.93 -28.88
N ASN A 299 -0.26 46.80 -28.44
CA ASN A 299 -0.05 48.25 -28.42
C ASN A 299 1.15 48.69 -27.54
N LEU A 300 1.55 47.84 -26.59
CA LEU A 300 2.73 48.09 -25.75
C LEU A 300 3.98 47.52 -26.41
N THR A 301 3.91 46.32 -26.98
CA THR A 301 5.08 45.63 -27.54
C THR A 301 5.51 46.21 -28.87
N GLN A 302 4.59 46.69 -29.69
CA GLN A 302 4.92 47.34 -30.96
C GLN A 302 5.70 48.64 -30.82
N LYS A 303 5.57 49.37 -29.68
CA LYS A 303 6.37 50.56 -29.42
C LYS A 303 7.87 50.26 -29.33
N ILE A 304 8.22 49.07 -28.96
CA ILE A 304 9.63 48.57 -28.88
C ILE A 304 9.98 47.62 -30.03
N LYS A 305 9.17 47.58 -31.08
CA LYS A 305 9.37 46.76 -32.29
C LYS A 305 9.40 45.27 -32.00
N ILE A 306 8.69 44.82 -30.94
CA ILE A 306 8.53 43.41 -30.60
C ILE A 306 7.11 43.00 -30.90
N ARG A 307 6.92 41.86 -31.58
CA ARG A 307 5.60 41.35 -31.97
C ARG A 307 4.81 40.84 -30.76
N LYS A 308 5.48 40.02 -29.92
CA LYS A 308 4.81 39.39 -28.78
C LYS A 308 5.78 39.19 -27.62
N ILE A 309 5.33 39.50 -26.43
CA ILE A 309 6.02 39.17 -25.16
C ILE A 309 5.04 38.42 -24.28
N ARG A 310 5.41 37.22 -23.84
CA ARG A 310 4.67 36.45 -22.86
C ARG A 310 5.58 36.13 -21.68
N VAL A 311 5.12 36.48 -20.48
CA VAL A 311 5.73 36.07 -19.21
C VAL A 311 4.92 34.93 -18.63
N TYR A 312 5.57 33.97 -17.99
CA TYR A 312 4.86 32.89 -17.37
C TYR A 312 5.59 32.35 -16.13
N VAL A 313 4.81 31.72 -15.25
CA VAL A 313 5.29 30.88 -14.16
C VAL A 313 4.72 29.49 -14.32
N SER A 314 5.47 28.47 -13.97
CA SER A 314 5.04 27.08 -14.00
C SER A 314 5.50 26.33 -12.77
N GLY A 315 4.74 25.32 -12.40
CA GLY A 315 5.09 24.40 -11.33
C GLY A 315 4.84 22.97 -11.75
N GLU A 316 5.75 22.07 -11.33
CA GLU A 316 5.63 20.64 -11.58
C GLU A 316 5.57 19.85 -10.29
N ASN A 317 4.78 18.78 -10.29
CA ASN A 317 4.59 17.88 -9.14
C ASN A 317 4.22 18.62 -7.84
N LEU A 318 3.33 19.62 -7.92
CA LEU A 318 3.08 20.56 -6.83
C LEU A 318 2.52 19.90 -5.58
N PHE A 319 1.56 18.98 -5.74
CA PHE A 319 1.01 18.20 -4.63
C PHE A 319 0.27 16.95 -5.14
N ALA A 320 0.04 16.02 -4.22
CA ALA A 320 -0.75 14.83 -4.46
C ALA A 320 -1.85 14.70 -3.41
N ILE A 321 -3.04 14.31 -3.85
CA ILE A 321 -4.15 13.89 -3.00
C ILE A 321 -4.00 12.38 -2.84
N THR A 322 -3.66 11.92 -1.65
CA THR A 322 -3.44 10.50 -1.36
C THR A 322 -3.59 10.22 0.14
N LYS A 323 -3.89 8.97 0.49
CA LYS A 323 -3.86 8.45 1.87
C LYS A 323 -2.61 7.60 2.14
N PHE A 324 -1.72 7.50 1.17
CA PHE A 324 -0.47 6.76 1.34
C PHE A 324 0.43 7.49 2.36
N PRO A 325 0.91 6.81 3.42
CA PRO A 325 1.70 7.45 4.47
C PRO A 325 3.16 7.72 4.10
N GLY A 326 3.63 7.19 2.97
CA GLY A 326 4.98 7.42 2.46
C GLY A 326 5.12 8.75 1.71
N MET A 327 6.31 8.98 1.15
CA MET A 327 6.62 10.26 0.49
C MET A 327 5.85 10.47 -0.82
N ASP A 328 5.82 9.47 -1.68
CA ASP A 328 5.18 9.58 -3.00
C ASP A 328 4.66 8.20 -3.47
N PRO A 329 3.33 8.02 -3.59
CA PRO A 329 2.76 6.75 -4.04
C PRO A 329 3.10 6.40 -5.49
N GLU A 330 3.45 7.37 -6.32
CA GLU A 330 3.86 7.14 -7.70
C GLU A 330 5.20 6.37 -7.79
N MET A 331 6.07 6.55 -6.82
CA MET A 331 7.36 5.85 -6.75
C MET A 331 7.22 4.37 -6.39
N ARG A 332 6.11 3.96 -5.76
CA ARG A 332 5.84 2.58 -5.30
C ARG A 332 6.97 1.96 -4.48
N SER A 333 7.82 2.78 -3.87
CA SER A 333 8.99 2.36 -3.11
C SER A 333 8.97 2.98 -1.71
N VAL A 334 9.45 2.22 -0.73
CA VAL A 334 9.64 2.69 0.65
C VAL A 334 10.85 3.60 0.82
N ALA A 335 11.82 3.51 -0.08
CA ALA A 335 13.03 4.32 -0.07
C ALA A 335 13.49 4.57 -1.48
N GLY A 336 13.72 5.81 -1.82
CA GLY A 336 14.18 6.23 -3.13
C GLY A 336 14.29 7.75 -3.20
N TYR A 337 14.73 8.22 -4.31
CA TYR A 337 14.76 9.65 -4.58
C TYR A 337 13.34 10.14 -4.79
N SER A 338 12.84 11.03 -3.93
CA SER A 338 11.46 11.54 -4.05
C SER A 338 11.30 12.38 -5.31
N THR A 339 10.09 12.35 -5.87
CA THR A 339 9.74 13.22 -7.00
C THR A 339 9.91 14.68 -6.58
N MET A 340 10.75 15.41 -7.31
CA MET A 340 11.01 16.81 -7.02
C MET A 340 9.84 17.70 -7.42
N ARG A 341 9.58 18.71 -6.60
CA ARG A 341 8.76 19.86 -7.01
C ARG A 341 9.65 20.85 -7.74
N GLN A 342 9.19 21.32 -8.88
CA GLN A 342 9.91 22.29 -9.68
C GLN A 342 9.06 23.55 -9.86
N TYR A 343 9.69 24.70 -9.76
CA TYR A 343 9.08 26.00 -10.06
C TYR A 343 9.97 26.69 -11.09
N ALA A 344 9.36 27.22 -12.13
CA ALA A 344 10.06 27.94 -13.17
C ALA A 344 9.31 29.24 -13.49
N ALA A 345 10.08 30.25 -13.87
CA ALA A 345 9.58 31.47 -14.48
C ALA A 345 10.27 31.67 -15.83
N GLY A 346 9.54 32.13 -16.82
CA GLY A 346 10.06 32.25 -18.16
C GLY A 346 9.49 33.43 -18.92
N LEU A 347 10.20 33.79 -19.99
CA LEU A 347 9.88 34.88 -20.89
C LEU A 347 9.98 34.37 -22.33
N ASN A 348 8.88 34.48 -23.09
CA ASN A 348 8.88 34.20 -24.53
C ASN A 348 8.77 35.51 -25.29
N ILE A 349 9.72 35.77 -26.19
CA ILE A 349 9.75 36.97 -27.03
C ILE A 349 9.72 36.53 -28.52
N THR A 350 8.82 37.17 -29.27
CA THR A 350 8.74 36.99 -30.74
C THR A 350 8.96 38.36 -31.37
N PHE A 351 9.92 38.43 -32.24
CA PHE A 351 10.27 39.63 -32.98
C PHE A 351 9.48 39.76 -34.28
#